data_377133309f220cd94be078bb798fb6e3
#
_entry.id   377133309f220cd94be078bb798fb6e3
#
_cell.length_a   1.000
_cell.length_b   1.000
_cell.length_c   1.000
_cell.angle_alpha   90.00
_cell.angle_beta   90.00
_cell.angle_gamma   90.00
#
_symmetry.space_group_name_H-M   'P 1'
#
loop_
_entity.id
_entity.type
_entity.pdbx_description
1 polymer ?
#
loop_
_entity_poly.entity_id
_entity_poly.type
_entity_poly.pdbx_seq_one_letter_code
_entity_poly.pdbx_strand_id
1 'polypeptide(L)'
;MQTNTHLARLIHDQAKNYGDREVLIYKDFGGKEWKSLSWNQFSDTVKVVSNALLNLGVKVQENVGLFSQNSIQYLFCDFGAWGIRAVTIPFYATSSEQQIQFMVNDAKVRFLFVGEQEQYDKARRVFSTCQTLERIIIFDKAVRISQQDSNAMYFEDFLKLGENLPRQTEVDALTEQASMDEWRNIYKRSSTPYGPV
;
A
#
# COMPACT_ATOMS: atom_id res chain seq x y z
N MET A 1 0.29 -4.82 -32.61
CA MET A 1 -0.35 -3.91 -31.63
C MET A 1 0.47 -3.99 -30.35
N GLN A 2 1.25 -2.97 -30.03
CA GLN A 2 1.83 -2.85 -28.69
C GLN A 2 0.69 -2.53 -27.74
N THR A 3 0.24 -3.49 -26.97
CA THR A 3 -0.62 -3.23 -25.82
C THR A 3 0.23 -2.49 -24.80
N ASN A 4 -0.01 -1.22 -24.58
CA ASN A 4 0.58 -0.44 -23.50
C ASN A 4 0.05 -0.96 -22.16
N THR A 5 0.49 -2.15 -21.77
CA THR A 5 0.14 -2.75 -20.48
C THR A 5 1.12 -2.18 -19.47
N HIS A 6 0.67 -1.24 -18.65
CA HIS A 6 1.43 -0.78 -17.51
C HIS A 6 0.96 -1.47 -16.22
N LEU A 7 1.76 -1.45 -15.17
CA LEU A 7 1.52 -2.24 -13.96
C LEU A 7 0.22 -1.86 -13.22
N ALA A 8 -0.24 -0.61 -13.30
CA ALA A 8 -1.52 -0.21 -12.73
C ALA A 8 -2.72 -0.99 -13.31
N ARG A 9 -2.64 -1.44 -14.57
CA ARG A 9 -3.69 -2.24 -15.23
C ARG A 9 -3.46 -3.74 -15.14
N LEU A 10 -2.24 -4.16 -14.84
CA LEU A 10 -1.80 -5.56 -14.97
C LEU A 10 -2.79 -6.54 -14.31
N ILE A 11 -3.13 -6.31 -13.06
CA ILE A 11 -3.98 -7.23 -12.29
C ILE A 11 -5.40 -7.31 -12.89
N HIS A 12 -5.96 -6.17 -13.28
CA HIS A 12 -7.30 -6.11 -13.89
C HIS A 12 -7.35 -6.76 -15.27
N ASP A 13 -6.30 -6.59 -16.08
CA ASP A 13 -6.21 -7.21 -17.40
C ASP A 13 -6.00 -8.74 -17.28
N GLN A 14 -5.21 -9.17 -16.30
CA GLN A 14 -5.05 -10.60 -16.04
C GLN A 14 -6.31 -11.24 -15.44
N ALA A 15 -7.07 -10.52 -14.62
CA ALA A 15 -8.36 -11.01 -14.13
C ALA A 15 -9.36 -11.25 -15.27
N LYS A 16 -9.40 -10.38 -16.29
CA LYS A 16 -10.22 -10.58 -17.49
C LYS A 16 -9.81 -11.84 -18.27
N ASN A 17 -8.50 -12.16 -18.29
CA ASN A 17 -7.98 -13.30 -19.06
C ASN A 17 -8.08 -14.63 -18.31
N TYR A 18 -7.92 -14.63 -16.98
CA TYR A 18 -7.75 -15.84 -16.18
C TYR A 18 -8.86 -16.06 -15.14
N GLY A 19 -9.68 -15.04 -14.82
CA GLY A 19 -10.86 -15.17 -13.97
C GLY A 19 -10.54 -15.77 -12.60
N ASP A 20 -11.21 -16.89 -12.30
CA ASP A 20 -11.07 -17.58 -11.01
C ASP A 20 -9.87 -18.53 -10.92
N ARG A 21 -8.98 -18.52 -11.92
CA ARG A 21 -7.74 -19.28 -11.83
C ARG A 21 -6.88 -18.73 -10.69
N GLU A 22 -6.30 -19.65 -9.90
CA GLU A 22 -5.37 -19.30 -8.80
C GLU A 22 -4.15 -18.58 -9.33
N VAL A 23 -3.76 -17.49 -8.65
CA VAL A 23 -2.59 -16.67 -8.98
C VAL A 23 -1.54 -16.68 -7.87
N LEU A 24 -1.95 -16.72 -6.63
CA LEU A 24 -1.06 -16.66 -5.46
C LEU A 24 -1.48 -17.66 -4.40
N ILE A 25 -0.47 -18.20 -3.72
CA ILE A 25 -0.63 -18.97 -2.49
C ILE A 25 0.12 -18.24 -1.39
N TYR A 26 -0.52 -17.99 -0.27
CA TYR A 26 0.03 -17.17 0.82
C TYR A 26 -0.39 -17.68 2.19
N LYS A 27 0.25 -17.15 3.23
CA LYS A 27 -0.20 -17.26 4.62
C LYS A 27 -0.47 -15.87 5.17
N ASP A 28 -1.49 -15.73 6.00
CA ASP A 28 -1.68 -14.53 6.79
C ASP A 28 -0.60 -14.39 7.86
N PHE A 29 -0.46 -13.19 8.43
CA PHE A 29 0.41 -12.95 9.58
C PHE A 29 0.07 -13.93 10.72
N GLY A 30 1.09 -14.62 11.23
CA GLY A 30 0.91 -15.64 12.27
C GLY A 30 0.11 -16.88 11.86
N GLY A 31 -0.40 -16.93 10.62
CA GLY A 31 -1.20 -18.03 10.11
C GLY A 31 -0.39 -19.29 9.83
N LYS A 32 -0.99 -20.46 10.11
CA LYS A 32 -0.36 -21.77 9.83
C LYS A 32 -0.83 -22.35 8.48
N GLU A 33 -2.02 -21.99 8.06
CA GLU A 33 -2.66 -22.54 6.86
C GLU A 33 -2.29 -21.76 5.61
N TRP A 34 -2.09 -22.48 4.51
CA TRP A 34 -1.96 -21.89 3.20
C TRP A 34 -3.35 -21.53 2.64
N LYS A 35 -3.45 -20.33 2.10
CA LYS A 35 -4.62 -19.81 1.40
C LYS A 35 -4.26 -19.58 -0.05
N SER A 36 -5.23 -19.70 -0.93
CA SER A 36 -5.05 -19.31 -2.33
C SER A 36 -5.90 -18.09 -2.67
N LEU A 37 -5.49 -17.36 -3.70
CA LEU A 37 -6.16 -16.20 -4.23
C LEU A 37 -6.30 -16.34 -5.74
N SER A 38 -7.50 -16.11 -6.28
CA SER A 38 -7.71 -16.06 -7.72
C SER A 38 -7.40 -14.68 -8.29
N TRP A 39 -7.25 -14.57 -9.63
CA TRP A 39 -7.08 -13.30 -10.31
C TRP A 39 -8.26 -12.34 -10.07
N ASN A 40 -9.51 -12.86 -10.07
CA ASN A 40 -10.68 -12.04 -9.77
C ASN A 40 -10.62 -11.49 -8.34
N GLN A 41 -10.36 -12.33 -7.34
CA GLN A 41 -10.24 -11.91 -5.95
C GLN A 41 -9.12 -10.88 -5.75
N PHE A 42 -7.97 -11.08 -6.43
CA PHE A 42 -6.88 -10.12 -6.38
C PHE A 42 -7.31 -8.77 -6.96
N SER A 43 -7.89 -8.77 -8.16
CA SER A 43 -8.38 -7.56 -8.82
C SER A 43 -9.41 -6.81 -7.97
N ASP A 44 -10.35 -7.52 -7.37
CA ASP A 44 -11.40 -6.90 -6.57
C ASP A 44 -10.84 -6.28 -5.28
N THR A 45 -9.92 -6.97 -4.60
CA THR A 45 -9.26 -6.40 -3.42
C THR A 45 -8.41 -5.16 -3.78
N VAL A 46 -7.70 -5.19 -4.90
CA VAL A 46 -6.94 -4.02 -5.41
C VAL A 46 -7.85 -2.83 -5.65
N LYS A 47 -9.04 -3.03 -6.23
CA LYS A 47 -10.04 -1.96 -6.42
C LYS A 47 -10.50 -1.36 -5.08
N VAL A 48 -10.78 -2.23 -4.10
CA VAL A 48 -11.16 -1.77 -2.74
C VAL A 48 -10.06 -0.92 -2.12
N VAL A 49 -8.80 -1.35 -2.22
CA VAL A 49 -7.64 -0.56 -1.73
C VAL A 49 -7.54 0.77 -2.45
N SER A 50 -7.68 0.80 -3.78
CA SER A 50 -7.68 2.05 -4.56
C SER A 50 -8.77 3.01 -4.09
N ASN A 51 -10.00 2.53 -3.91
CA ASN A 51 -11.12 3.32 -3.40
C ASN A 51 -10.85 3.83 -1.98
N ALA A 52 -10.30 3.00 -1.09
CA ALA A 52 -9.98 3.39 0.28
C ALA A 52 -8.90 4.49 0.33
N LEU A 53 -7.85 4.39 -0.50
CA LEU A 53 -6.82 5.43 -0.61
C LEU A 53 -7.41 6.75 -1.12
N LEU A 54 -8.29 6.73 -2.13
CA LEU A 54 -9.00 7.92 -2.60
C LEU A 54 -9.89 8.52 -1.51
N ASN A 55 -10.56 7.69 -0.71
CA ASN A 55 -11.40 8.16 0.41
C ASN A 55 -10.58 8.76 1.56
N LEU A 56 -9.33 8.33 1.73
CA LEU A 56 -8.36 9.00 2.61
C LEU A 56 -7.78 10.29 2.00
N GLY A 57 -8.12 10.62 0.76
CA GLY A 57 -7.67 11.83 0.07
C GLY A 57 -6.25 11.71 -0.51
N VAL A 58 -5.78 10.50 -0.80
CA VAL A 58 -4.52 10.29 -1.52
C VAL A 58 -4.66 10.81 -2.95
N LYS A 59 -3.68 11.60 -3.38
CA LYS A 59 -3.65 12.25 -4.70
C LYS A 59 -2.67 11.58 -5.64
N VAL A 60 -2.80 11.91 -6.93
CA VAL A 60 -1.85 11.49 -7.97
C VAL A 60 -0.42 11.91 -7.58
N GLN A 61 0.53 10.99 -7.73
CA GLN A 61 1.96 11.17 -7.37
C GLN A 61 2.23 11.44 -5.88
N GLU A 62 1.24 11.26 -5.01
CA GLU A 62 1.45 11.30 -3.56
C GLU A 62 2.07 9.99 -3.08
N ASN A 63 2.90 10.07 -2.05
CA ASN A 63 3.65 8.92 -1.53
C ASN A 63 2.91 8.22 -0.40
N VAL A 64 2.86 6.89 -0.49
CA VAL A 64 2.32 5.97 0.51
C VAL A 64 3.46 5.06 0.98
N GLY A 65 3.70 4.94 2.27
CA GLY A 65 4.78 4.12 2.82
C GLY A 65 4.33 2.68 3.11
N LEU A 66 5.20 1.71 2.79
CA LEU A 66 4.98 0.29 3.08
C LEU A 66 6.13 -0.23 3.96
N PHE A 67 5.88 -0.38 5.24
CA PHE A 67 6.85 -0.81 6.26
C PHE A 67 6.46 -2.18 6.82
N SER A 68 6.72 -3.22 6.05
CA SER A 68 6.32 -4.60 6.37
C SER A 68 7.25 -5.60 5.71
N GLN A 69 7.22 -6.83 6.22
CA GLN A 69 7.68 -8.01 5.52
C GLN A 69 6.78 -8.23 4.28
N ASN A 70 7.27 -9.08 3.36
CA ASN A 70 6.48 -9.52 2.22
C ASN A 70 5.18 -10.19 2.69
N SER A 71 4.05 -9.68 2.23
CA SER A 71 2.73 -10.18 2.56
C SER A 71 1.77 -9.95 1.40
N ILE A 72 0.62 -10.61 1.42
CA ILE A 72 -0.41 -10.37 0.41
C ILE A 72 -0.98 -8.95 0.50
N GLN A 73 -1.11 -8.40 1.71
CA GLN A 73 -1.57 -7.04 1.95
C GLN A 73 -0.63 -6.01 1.33
N TYR A 74 0.69 -6.28 1.38
CA TYR A 74 1.69 -5.44 0.73
C TYR A 74 1.43 -5.32 -0.78
N LEU A 75 1.18 -6.45 -1.44
CA LEU A 75 0.86 -6.47 -2.88
C LEU A 75 -0.46 -5.74 -3.19
N PHE A 76 -1.49 -5.91 -2.36
CA PHE A 76 -2.73 -5.16 -2.53
C PHE A 76 -2.51 -3.65 -2.45
N CYS A 77 -1.66 -3.19 -1.53
CA CYS A 77 -1.33 -1.77 -1.39
C CYS A 77 -0.52 -1.25 -2.58
N ASP A 78 0.46 -2.00 -3.08
CA ASP A 78 1.23 -1.62 -4.26
C ASP A 78 0.32 -1.39 -5.46
N PHE A 79 -0.42 -2.43 -5.85
CA PHE A 79 -1.28 -2.34 -7.03
C PHE A 79 -2.45 -1.36 -6.85
N GLY A 80 -3.00 -1.26 -5.63
CA GLY A 80 -4.05 -0.30 -5.31
C GLY A 80 -3.59 1.15 -5.41
N ALA A 81 -2.40 1.45 -4.88
CA ALA A 81 -1.80 2.77 -4.99
C ALA A 81 -1.47 3.13 -6.47
N TRP A 82 -0.92 2.19 -7.22
CA TRP A 82 -0.61 2.41 -8.64
C TRP A 82 -1.87 2.63 -9.49
N GLY A 83 -2.98 1.96 -9.14
CA GLY A 83 -4.27 2.17 -9.80
C GLY A 83 -4.76 3.61 -9.74
N ILE A 84 -4.46 4.34 -8.67
CA ILE A 84 -4.76 5.77 -8.50
C ILE A 84 -3.56 6.69 -8.80
N ARG A 85 -2.50 6.15 -9.42
CA ARG A 85 -1.27 6.88 -9.79
C ARG A 85 -0.52 7.44 -8.59
N ALA A 86 -0.72 6.89 -7.38
CA ALA A 86 0.08 7.17 -6.21
C ALA A 86 1.41 6.38 -6.27
N VAL A 87 2.35 6.77 -5.42
CA VAL A 87 3.70 6.20 -5.37
C VAL A 87 3.88 5.42 -4.07
N THR A 88 4.25 4.15 -4.15
CA THR A 88 4.62 3.36 -2.97
C THR A 88 6.09 3.52 -2.64
N ILE A 89 6.40 3.77 -1.38
CA ILE A 89 7.76 3.87 -0.85
C ILE A 89 8.01 2.65 0.03
N PRO A 90 8.86 1.71 -0.40
CA PRO A 90 9.19 0.53 0.38
C PRO A 90 10.15 0.88 1.53
N PHE A 91 9.82 0.42 2.73
CA PHE A 91 10.68 0.46 3.90
C PHE A 91 11.15 -0.95 4.21
N TYR A 92 12.42 -1.13 4.54
CA TYR A 92 12.88 -2.42 5.04
C TYR A 92 12.19 -2.74 6.38
N ALA A 93 11.65 -3.94 6.52
CA ALA A 93 10.95 -4.36 7.73
C ALA A 93 11.79 -4.24 9.02
N THR A 94 13.12 -4.22 8.87
CA THR A 94 14.11 -4.07 9.94
C THR A 94 14.59 -2.64 10.16
N SER A 95 14.06 -1.65 9.42
CA SER A 95 14.48 -0.25 9.54
C SER A 95 14.42 0.26 10.98
N SER A 96 15.39 1.07 11.36
CA SER A 96 15.42 1.76 12.66
C SER A 96 14.43 2.93 12.70
N GLU A 97 14.12 3.42 13.90
CA GLU A 97 13.26 4.58 14.09
C GLU A 97 13.78 5.83 13.36
N GLN A 98 15.10 6.07 13.41
CA GLN A 98 15.72 7.19 12.71
C GLN A 98 15.56 7.06 11.19
N GLN A 99 15.72 5.85 10.64
CA GLN A 99 15.52 5.61 9.22
C GLN A 99 14.05 5.82 8.81
N ILE A 100 13.10 5.34 9.62
CA ILE A 100 11.67 5.54 9.37
C ILE A 100 11.36 7.04 9.38
N GLN A 101 11.77 7.78 10.42
CA GLN A 101 11.54 9.21 10.54
C GLN A 101 12.13 9.97 9.35
N PHE A 102 13.37 9.65 8.97
CA PHE A 102 14.02 10.27 7.81
C PHE A 102 13.21 10.02 6.53
N MET A 103 12.91 8.75 6.22
CA MET A 103 12.22 8.38 4.97
C MET A 103 10.81 8.96 4.90
N VAL A 104 10.06 8.95 6.01
CA VAL A 104 8.71 9.53 6.06
C VAL A 104 8.76 11.03 5.77
N ASN A 105 9.67 11.76 6.39
CA ASN A 105 9.80 13.21 6.21
C ASN A 105 10.35 13.58 4.82
N ASP A 106 11.37 12.86 4.33
CA ASP A 106 12.00 13.10 3.02
C ASP A 106 11.01 12.83 1.88
N ALA A 107 10.32 11.67 1.94
CA ALA A 107 9.33 11.30 0.94
C ALA A 107 7.95 11.92 1.20
N LYS A 108 7.75 12.68 2.28
CA LYS A 108 6.46 13.30 2.66
C LYS A 108 5.33 12.27 2.70
N VAL A 109 5.58 11.12 3.32
CA VAL A 109 4.59 10.06 3.46
C VAL A 109 3.48 10.50 4.40
N ARG A 110 2.21 10.41 3.96
CA ARG A 110 1.04 10.70 4.79
C ARG A 110 0.44 9.45 5.43
N PHE A 111 0.49 8.33 4.73
CA PHE A 111 -0.08 7.06 5.16
C PHE A 111 1.02 6.00 5.18
N LEU A 112 1.23 5.38 6.34
CA LEU A 112 2.24 4.35 6.53
C LEU A 112 1.55 3.02 6.86
N PHE A 113 1.65 2.06 5.95
CA PHE A 113 1.20 0.70 6.19
C PHE A 113 2.30 -0.08 6.89
N VAL A 114 1.95 -0.77 7.98
CA VAL A 114 2.90 -1.52 8.82
C VAL A 114 2.49 -2.97 8.95
N GLY A 115 3.44 -3.88 9.06
CA GLY A 115 3.22 -5.32 9.17
C GLY A 115 2.76 -5.74 10.55
N GLU A 116 3.73 -5.97 11.41
CA GLU A 116 3.59 -6.58 12.74
C GLU A 116 3.81 -5.58 13.88
N GLN A 117 3.73 -6.06 15.13
CA GLN A 117 3.86 -5.23 16.33
C GLN A 117 5.13 -4.38 16.35
N GLU A 118 6.27 -4.95 15.94
CA GLU A 118 7.55 -4.22 15.95
C GLU A 118 7.52 -3.00 15.03
N GLN A 119 6.98 -3.16 13.80
CA GLN A 119 6.86 -2.06 12.84
C GLN A 119 5.88 -0.99 13.35
N TYR A 120 4.74 -1.41 13.90
CA TYR A 120 3.78 -0.49 14.51
C TYR A 120 4.40 0.30 15.65
N ASP A 121 5.10 -0.36 16.58
CA ASP A 121 5.71 0.30 17.74
C ASP A 121 6.75 1.34 17.32
N LYS A 122 7.60 1.01 16.33
CA LYS A 122 8.58 1.94 15.76
C LYS A 122 7.90 3.13 15.09
N ALA A 123 6.91 2.89 14.23
CA ALA A 123 6.17 3.94 13.53
C ALA A 123 5.46 4.89 14.52
N ARG A 124 4.83 4.33 15.57
CA ARG A 124 4.15 5.09 16.61
C ARG A 124 5.12 5.98 17.39
N ARG A 125 6.33 5.48 17.74
CA ARG A 125 7.32 6.29 18.48
C ARG A 125 7.81 7.51 17.70
N VAL A 126 7.90 7.42 16.39
CA VAL A 126 8.34 8.54 15.55
C VAL A 126 7.18 9.39 15.00
N PHE A 127 5.93 9.00 15.24
CA PHE A 127 4.75 9.63 14.66
C PHE A 127 4.73 11.15 14.88
N SER A 128 4.95 11.61 16.11
CA SER A 128 4.91 13.04 16.46
C SER A 128 6.05 13.87 15.84
N THR A 129 7.09 13.20 15.35
CA THR A 129 8.26 13.85 14.71
C THR A 129 8.19 13.75 13.18
N CYS A 130 7.18 13.05 12.64
CA CYS A 130 6.93 12.92 11.22
C CYS A 130 5.88 13.96 10.80
N GLN A 131 6.32 15.06 10.17
CA GLN A 131 5.48 16.24 9.89
C GLN A 131 4.28 15.98 8.99
N THR A 132 4.37 14.98 8.11
CA THR A 132 3.33 14.68 7.11
C THR A 132 2.51 13.45 7.45
N LEU A 133 2.96 12.62 8.42
CA LEU A 133 2.30 11.36 8.74
C LEU A 133 0.97 11.58 9.44
N GLU A 134 -0.11 11.13 8.83
CA GLU A 134 -1.48 11.31 9.31
C GLU A 134 -2.05 10.03 9.91
N ARG A 135 -1.72 8.86 9.33
CA ARG A 135 -2.24 7.58 9.80
C ARG A 135 -1.24 6.44 9.64
N ILE A 136 -1.36 5.47 10.56
CA ILE A 136 -0.70 4.16 10.49
C ILE A 136 -1.78 3.11 10.23
N ILE A 137 -1.64 2.32 9.16
CA ILE A 137 -2.55 1.23 8.80
C ILE A 137 -1.83 -0.10 9.03
N ILE A 138 -2.42 -1.00 9.82
CA ILE A 138 -1.76 -2.18 10.35
C ILE A 138 -2.29 -3.44 9.66
N PHE A 139 -1.40 -4.24 9.07
CA PHE A 139 -1.76 -5.46 8.35
C PHE A 139 -2.14 -6.61 9.29
N ASP A 140 -1.33 -6.84 10.34
CA ASP A 140 -1.57 -7.92 11.27
C ASP A 140 -2.58 -7.52 12.35
N LYS A 141 -3.74 -8.17 12.36
CA LYS A 141 -4.80 -7.95 13.36
C LYS A 141 -4.42 -8.41 14.78
N ALA A 142 -3.32 -9.14 14.94
CA ALA A 142 -2.80 -9.51 16.28
C ALA A 142 -2.06 -8.35 16.95
N VAL A 143 -1.69 -7.31 16.20
CA VAL A 143 -1.07 -6.09 16.73
C VAL A 143 -2.00 -5.42 17.73
N ARG A 144 -1.46 -5.04 18.87
CA ARG A 144 -2.20 -4.32 19.91
C ARG A 144 -2.04 -2.82 19.70
N ILE A 145 -3.07 -2.17 19.17
CA ILE A 145 -3.13 -0.71 19.07
C ILE A 145 -3.27 -0.12 20.47
N SER A 146 -2.44 0.88 20.79
CA SER A 146 -2.58 1.62 22.02
C SER A 146 -3.93 2.37 22.06
N GLN A 147 -4.64 2.30 23.17
CA GLN A 147 -5.93 3.01 23.37
C GLN A 147 -5.83 4.53 23.16
N GLN A 148 -4.64 5.10 23.30
CA GLN A 148 -4.38 6.53 23.09
C GLN A 148 -4.02 6.89 21.64
N ASP A 149 -3.88 5.88 20.75
CA ASP A 149 -3.49 6.10 19.36
C ASP A 149 -4.71 6.16 18.45
N SER A 150 -5.27 7.35 18.32
CA SER A 150 -6.39 7.63 17.40
C SER A 150 -5.97 7.68 15.92
N ASN A 151 -4.67 7.64 15.64
CA ASN A 151 -4.12 7.73 14.28
C ASN A 151 -3.83 6.37 13.66
N ALA A 152 -4.03 5.28 14.39
CA ALA A 152 -3.86 3.92 13.91
C ALA A 152 -5.20 3.25 13.62
N MET A 153 -5.22 2.41 12.58
CA MET A 153 -6.36 1.54 12.24
C MET A 153 -5.86 0.21 11.67
N TYR A 154 -6.70 -0.83 11.77
CA TYR A 154 -6.42 -2.09 11.10
C TYR A 154 -6.72 -2.02 9.60
N PHE A 155 -6.02 -2.84 8.83
CA PHE A 155 -6.21 -2.94 7.39
C PHE A 155 -7.65 -3.35 7.01
N GLU A 156 -8.29 -4.17 7.82
CA GLU A 156 -9.70 -4.52 7.62
C GLU A 156 -10.63 -3.30 7.71
N ASP A 157 -10.36 -2.37 8.63
CA ASP A 157 -11.15 -1.13 8.75
C ASP A 157 -10.83 -0.14 7.62
N PHE A 158 -9.57 -0.12 7.17
CA PHE A 158 -9.18 0.62 5.98
C PHE A 158 -9.91 0.10 4.72
N LEU A 159 -10.02 -1.23 4.52
CA LEU A 159 -10.76 -1.80 3.40
C LEU A 159 -12.24 -1.38 3.41
N LYS A 160 -12.89 -1.34 4.58
CA LYS A 160 -14.28 -0.86 4.72
C LYS A 160 -14.49 0.55 4.18
N LEU A 161 -13.48 1.42 4.22
CA LEU A 161 -13.56 2.75 3.60
C LEU A 161 -13.76 2.66 2.09
N GLY A 162 -13.11 1.71 1.44
CA GLY A 162 -13.22 1.49 0.00
C GLY A 162 -14.51 0.75 -0.40
N GLU A 163 -14.98 -0.15 0.45
CA GLU A 163 -16.22 -0.92 0.23
C GLU A 163 -17.46 -0.04 0.40
N ASN A 164 -17.50 0.79 1.46
CA ASN A 164 -18.65 1.60 1.80
C ASN A 164 -18.86 2.82 0.89
N LEU A 165 -17.78 3.33 0.31
CA LEU A 165 -17.79 4.53 -0.55
C LEU A 165 -17.00 4.25 -1.84
N PRO A 166 -17.52 3.40 -2.74
CA PRO A 166 -16.81 3.06 -3.97
C PRO A 166 -16.72 4.26 -4.92
N ARG A 167 -15.51 4.54 -5.41
CA ARG A 167 -15.19 5.58 -6.42
C ARG A 167 -14.66 4.93 -7.69
N GLN A 168 -15.22 3.81 -8.08
CA GLN A 168 -14.67 2.96 -9.14
C GLN A 168 -14.49 3.69 -10.46
N THR A 169 -15.43 4.53 -10.87
CA THR A 169 -15.30 5.33 -12.10
C THR A 169 -14.08 6.25 -12.08
N GLU A 170 -13.75 6.81 -10.91
CA GLU A 170 -12.57 7.65 -10.76
C GLU A 170 -11.29 6.81 -10.76
N VAL A 171 -11.29 5.66 -10.08
CA VAL A 171 -10.17 4.71 -10.13
C VAL A 171 -9.89 4.28 -11.56
N ASP A 172 -10.92 3.90 -12.31
CA ASP A 172 -10.78 3.46 -13.70
C ASP A 172 -10.19 4.59 -14.59
N ALA A 173 -10.69 5.81 -14.43
CA ALA A 173 -10.17 6.97 -15.14
C ALA A 173 -8.70 7.28 -14.81
N LEU A 174 -8.31 7.19 -13.53
CA LEU A 174 -6.93 7.37 -13.10
C LEU A 174 -6.02 6.27 -13.63
N THR A 175 -6.47 5.01 -13.55
CA THR A 175 -5.74 3.85 -14.05
C THR A 175 -5.47 3.97 -15.56
N GLU A 176 -6.44 4.44 -16.34
CA GLU A 176 -6.27 4.64 -17.78
C GLU A 176 -5.29 5.77 -18.14
N GLN A 177 -5.19 6.78 -17.29
CA GLN A 177 -4.25 7.90 -17.45
C GLN A 177 -2.83 7.58 -16.99
N ALA A 178 -2.60 6.47 -16.29
CA ALA A 178 -1.28 6.11 -15.77
C ALA A 178 -0.29 5.88 -16.91
N SER A 179 0.95 6.33 -16.75
CA SER A 179 1.99 6.23 -17.76
C SER A 179 3.28 5.56 -17.24
N MET A 180 4.08 5.01 -18.16
CA MET A 180 5.39 4.44 -17.81
C MET A 180 6.39 5.49 -17.31
N ASP A 181 6.19 6.77 -17.62
CA ASP A 181 7.07 7.84 -17.11
C ASP A 181 6.84 8.11 -15.62
N GLU A 182 5.62 7.95 -15.13
CA GLU A 182 5.30 8.01 -13.70
C GLU A 182 6.02 6.89 -12.92
N TRP A 183 6.15 5.72 -13.54
CA TRP A 183 6.86 4.55 -13.01
C TRP A 183 8.36 4.81 -12.81
N ARG A 184 9.00 5.51 -13.74
CA ARG A 184 10.41 5.90 -13.61
C ARG A 184 10.63 6.80 -12.40
N ASN A 185 9.65 7.59 -12.01
CA ASN A 185 9.72 8.44 -10.84
C ASN A 185 9.67 7.65 -9.52
N ILE A 186 8.92 6.53 -9.48
CA ILE A 186 8.91 5.60 -8.35
C ILE A 186 10.31 5.01 -8.13
N TYR A 187 10.95 4.53 -9.19
CA TYR A 187 12.29 3.95 -9.12
C TYR A 187 13.36 4.96 -8.67
N LYS A 188 13.27 6.21 -9.11
CA LYS A 188 14.21 7.26 -8.71
C LYS A 188 14.08 7.65 -7.24
N ARG A 189 12.88 7.61 -6.67
CA ARG A 189 12.64 7.95 -5.25
C ARG A 189 13.04 6.84 -4.30
N SER A 190 12.87 5.58 -4.70
CA SER A 190 13.29 4.43 -3.90
C SER A 190 14.80 4.16 -3.95
N SER A 191 15.50 4.73 -4.93
CA SER A 191 16.94 4.56 -5.16
C SER A 191 17.80 5.74 -4.69
N THR A 192 17.25 6.73 -4.00
CA THR A 192 18.09 7.74 -3.35
C THR A 192 18.97 7.03 -2.32
N PRO A 193 20.30 6.97 -2.52
CA PRO A 193 21.18 6.39 -1.53
C PRO A 193 21.05 7.21 -0.24
N TYR A 194 21.13 6.52 0.88
CA TYR A 194 21.30 7.12 2.20
C TYR A 194 22.09 8.41 2.08
N GLY A 195 21.51 9.50 2.61
CA GLY A 195 22.15 10.80 2.59
C GLY A 195 23.60 10.73 3.08
N PRO A 196 24.44 11.76 2.81
CA PRO A 196 25.86 11.70 3.09
C PRO A 196 26.10 11.38 4.56
N VAL A 197 26.98 10.40 4.78
CA VAL A 197 27.51 10.01 6.08
C VAL A 197 28.26 11.20 6.68
#